data_8fd88e6ece049ddc6aaa309d01895e36
#
_entry.id   8fd88e6ece049ddc6aaa309d01895e36
#
_cell.length_a   1.000
_cell.length_b   1.000
_cell.length_c   1.000
_cell.angle_alpha   90.00
_cell.angle_beta   90.00
_cell.angle_gamma   90.00
#
_symmetry.space_group_name_H-M   'P 1'
#
loop_
_entity.id
_entity.type
_entity.pdbx_description
1 polymer ?
#
loop_
_entity_poly.entity_id
_entity_poly.type
_entity_poly.pdbx_seq_one_letter_code
_entity_poly.pdbx_strand_id
1 'polypeptide(L)'
;MAAPDAQMFLMSTKVANDQFLVFAFGGLPHDVAAAVDELRYRARDCAELRLRVVDDQLSRYPRWEPGEITPEQFSIHDSVGQVWQGCLDRVSRLADDQLDATRMCWRVHVFPGIHGIPGVASTGSVVVVQVAHALGDGTRSTALAGALLGRSNPLPPVGLPDRGPLPWRAARAALAHRRLVRDTAAGSLAPPIPPRPASVINSGARGAAAVRTLAVGRDALPGPTVTVGALVVIADALAGYLGERGEDIGRLGAEVPISTGGARMVQAHNNFRNIGVGLYPELSRIERAQRIAADLNAHRRRGEHPAMRSSAAAFSSVPAWLLRWGVGMFDPAVRSATVTGHTVVSSVDRGPADLFFGGYPVLLTAGYPALSPMMGLTHGVHGIGGTVALSVHADSTVVDLDDYIARLSDALGCQP
;
A
#
# COMPACT_ATOMS: atom_id res chain seq x y z
N MET A 1 -15.40 9.20 12.64
CA MET A 1 -14.35 8.32 12.06
C MET A 1 -14.52 6.91 12.60
N ALA A 2 -14.26 5.88 11.80
CA ALA A 2 -14.24 4.48 12.25
C ALA A 2 -12.95 4.15 13.02
N ALA A 3 -12.95 3.08 13.83
CA ALA A 3 -11.78 2.70 14.62
C ALA A 3 -10.53 2.39 13.77
N PRO A 4 -10.62 1.66 12.63
CA PRO A 4 -9.47 1.44 11.76
C PRO A 4 -8.86 2.74 11.22
N ASP A 5 -9.71 3.68 10.78
CA ASP A 5 -9.25 4.97 10.24
C ASP A 5 -8.60 5.84 11.32
N ALA A 6 -9.20 5.86 12.52
CA ALA A 6 -8.63 6.55 13.67
C ALA A 6 -7.28 5.95 14.12
N GLN A 7 -7.13 4.62 14.01
CA GLN A 7 -5.86 3.96 14.27
C GLN A 7 -4.80 4.43 13.27
N MET A 8 -5.11 4.49 11.97
CA MET A 8 -4.16 4.99 10.95
C MET A 8 -3.80 6.45 11.20
N PHE A 9 -4.77 7.29 11.53
CA PHE A 9 -4.53 8.70 11.91
C PHE A 9 -3.61 8.82 13.13
N LEU A 10 -3.89 8.11 14.20
CA LEU A 10 -3.07 8.17 15.42
C LEU A 10 -1.67 7.57 15.19
N MET A 11 -1.55 6.50 14.40
CA MET A 11 -0.27 5.87 14.07
C MET A 11 0.63 6.77 13.21
N SER A 12 0.08 7.69 12.41
CA SER A 12 0.88 8.63 11.61
C SER A 12 1.80 9.52 12.44
N THR A 13 1.46 9.73 13.73
CA THR A 13 2.33 10.46 14.68
C THR A 13 3.52 9.63 15.18
N LYS A 14 3.53 8.32 14.93
CA LYS A 14 4.56 7.37 15.39
C LYS A 14 5.45 6.87 14.26
N VAL A 15 4.85 6.63 13.09
CA VAL A 15 5.51 6.13 11.88
C VAL A 15 4.91 6.82 10.67
N ALA A 16 5.78 7.19 9.73
CA ALA A 16 5.35 7.68 8.43
C ALA A 16 4.48 6.62 7.74
N ASN A 17 3.26 7.00 7.35
CA ASN A 17 2.32 6.07 6.75
C ASN A 17 1.52 6.63 5.56
N ASP A 18 1.90 7.80 5.05
CA ASP A 18 1.28 8.31 3.82
C ASP A 18 1.50 7.36 2.64
N GLN A 19 0.51 7.31 1.77
CA GLN A 19 0.56 6.52 0.54
C GLN A 19 0.94 7.43 -0.63
N PHE A 20 1.85 6.97 -1.47
CA PHE A 20 2.29 7.68 -2.66
C PHE A 20 1.88 6.91 -3.91
N LEU A 21 0.90 7.43 -4.63
CA LEU A 21 0.40 6.86 -5.88
C LEU A 21 1.02 7.65 -7.04
N VAL A 22 1.88 7.00 -7.79
CA VAL A 22 2.59 7.60 -8.93
C VAL A 22 1.87 7.23 -10.21
N PHE A 23 1.64 8.21 -11.07
CA PHE A 23 1.08 8.05 -12.40
C PHE A 23 1.95 8.77 -13.42
N ALA A 24 2.36 8.07 -14.48
CA ALA A 24 3.14 8.64 -15.57
C ALA A 24 2.28 8.75 -16.83
N PHE A 25 2.32 9.90 -17.46
CA PHE A 25 1.52 10.27 -18.62
C PHE A 25 2.39 10.45 -19.86
N GLY A 26 1.83 10.12 -21.02
CA GLY A 26 2.54 10.01 -22.29
C GLY A 26 2.95 11.33 -22.95
N GLY A 27 2.97 12.45 -22.21
CA GLY A 27 3.39 13.73 -22.77
C GLY A 27 3.50 14.85 -21.73
N LEU A 28 3.92 16.02 -22.21
CA LEU A 28 4.03 17.26 -21.46
C LEU A 28 2.88 18.20 -21.87
N PRO A 29 1.93 18.57 -20.98
CA PRO A 29 0.90 19.55 -21.27
C PRO A 29 1.50 20.87 -21.74
N HIS A 30 0.89 21.51 -22.74
CA HIS A 30 1.29 22.85 -23.20
C HIS A 30 1.18 23.87 -22.05
N ASP A 31 0.14 23.72 -21.23
CA ASP A 31 -0.09 24.53 -20.03
C ASP A 31 -0.29 23.60 -18.83
N VAL A 32 0.78 23.44 -18.05
CA VAL A 32 0.77 22.61 -16.84
C VAL A 32 -0.10 23.22 -15.75
N ALA A 33 -0.19 24.55 -15.68
CA ALA A 33 -1.02 25.24 -14.69
C ALA A 33 -2.50 24.98 -14.96
N ALA A 34 -2.94 25.08 -16.22
CA ALA A 34 -4.30 24.75 -16.61
C ALA A 34 -4.63 23.26 -16.32
N ALA A 35 -3.70 22.33 -16.58
CA ALA A 35 -3.89 20.92 -16.23
C ALA A 35 -4.04 20.70 -14.71
N VAL A 36 -3.32 21.46 -13.88
CA VAL A 36 -3.48 21.43 -12.42
C VAL A 36 -4.81 22.05 -11.98
N ASP A 37 -5.26 23.09 -12.66
CA ASP A 37 -6.57 23.70 -12.37
C ASP A 37 -7.74 22.76 -12.65
N GLU A 38 -7.61 21.87 -13.65
CA GLU A 38 -8.58 20.79 -13.85
C GLU A 38 -8.63 19.83 -12.65
N LEU A 39 -7.47 19.44 -12.10
CA LEU A 39 -7.42 18.59 -10.90
C LEU A 39 -8.09 19.31 -9.71
N ARG A 40 -7.83 20.60 -9.56
CA ARG A 40 -8.42 21.43 -8.51
C ARG A 40 -9.95 21.51 -8.65
N TYR A 41 -10.45 21.67 -9.86
CA TYR A 41 -11.87 21.65 -10.15
C TYR A 41 -12.52 20.33 -9.74
N ARG A 42 -11.96 19.19 -10.20
CA ARG A 42 -12.45 17.86 -9.85
C ARG A 42 -12.40 17.59 -8.35
N ALA A 43 -11.36 18.07 -7.67
CA ALA A 43 -11.25 17.92 -6.22
C ALA A 43 -12.36 18.65 -5.46
N ARG A 44 -12.75 19.86 -5.91
CA ARG A 44 -13.84 20.62 -5.30
C ARG A 44 -15.21 19.96 -5.48
N ASP A 45 -15.40 19.26 -6.60
CA ASP A 45 -16.65 18.56 -6.92
C ASP A 45 -16.75 17.20 -6.19
N CYS A 46 -15.66 16.66 -5.64
CA CYS A 46 -15.61 15.39 -4.93
C CYS A 46 -15.68 15.60 -3.41
N ALA A 47 -16.80 15.24 -2.79
CA ALA A 47 -17.03 15.39 -1.35
C ALA A 47 -15.96 14.67 -0.51
N GLU A 48 -15.50 13.50 -0.93
CA GLU A 48 -14.51 12.69 -0.23
C GLU A 48 -13.10 13.33 -0.24
N LEU A 49 -12.76 14.06 -1.31
CA LEU A 49 -11.50 14.80 -1.39
C LEU A 49 -11.51 16.08 -0.56
N ARG A 50 -12.67 16.50 -0.08
CA ARG A 50 -12.81 17.65 0.82
C ARG A 50 -12.74 17.29 2.29
N LEU A 51 -12.56 16.02 2.63
CA LEU A 51 -12.50 15.57 4.03
C LEU A 51 -11.18 15.96 4.68
N ARG A 52 -11.28 16.44 5.93
CA ARG A 52 -10.18 16.61 6.86
C ARG A 52 -10.52 15.98 8.22
N VAL A 53 -9.51 15.72 9.02
CA VAL A 53 -9.68 15.20 10.38
C VAL A 53 -9.86 16.36 11.36
N VAL A 54 -10.85 16.24 12.25
CA VAL A 54 -10.94 17.11 13.43
C VAL A 54 -10.80 16.24 14.66
N ASP A 55 -9.77 16.56 15.47
CA ASP A 55 -9.38 15.83 16.68
C ASP A 55 -9.24 16.80 17.88
N ASP A 56 -10.36 17.33 18.32
CA ASP A 56 -10.46 18.36 19.36
C ASP A 56 -10.83 17.81 20.76
N GLN A 57 -11.12 16.50 20.86
CA GLN A 57 -11.58 15.87 22.11
C GLN A 57 -10.92 14.51 22.34
N LEU A 58 -10.04 14.41 23.33
CA LEU A 58 -9.34 13.17 23.65
C LEU A 58 -10.25 12.00 24.08
N SER A 59 -11.42 12.31 24.62
CA SER A 59 -12.42 11.30 25.03
C SER A 59 -13.24 10.73 23.88
N ARG A 60 -13.21 11.35 22.71
CA ARG A 60 -13.95 10.96 21.53
C ARG A 60 -13.03 10.53 20.40
N TYR A 61 -13.60 9.81 19.44
CA TYR A 61 -12.94 9.54 18.17
C TYR A 61 -12.76 10.82 17.38
N PRO A 62 -11.65 10.96 16.64
CA PRO A 62 -11.54 11.96 15.59
C PRO A 62 -12.74 11.86 14.63
N ARG A 63 -13.13 12.94 14.01
CA ARG A 63 -14.25 12.97 13.07
C ARG A 63 -13.82 13.52 11.72
N TRP A 64 -14.53 13.13 10.69
CA TRP A 64 -14.39 13.68 9.37
C TRP A 64 -15.24 14.96 9.27
N GLU A 65 -14.65 16.04 8.76
CA GLU A 65 -15.36 17.27 8.42
C GLU A 65 -15.01 17.72 7.01
N PRO A 66 -15.94 18.34 6.29
CA PRO A 66 -15.63 19.00 5.03
C PRO A 66 -14.66 20.17 5.26
N GLY A 67 -13.64 20.26 4.41
CA GLY A 67 -12.69 21.36 4.34
C GLY A 67 -12.68 22.01 2.96
N GLU A 68 -11.95 23.09 2.83
CA GLU A 68 -11.70 23.73 1.55
C GLU A 68 -10.49 23.11 0.85
N ILE A 69 -10.54 23.11 -0.48
CA ILE A 69 -9.39 22.74 -1.31
C ILE A 69 -8.49 23.97 -1.43
N THR A 70 -7.28 23.86 -0.91
CA THR A 70 -6.31 24.96 -0.85
C THR A 70 -5.24 24.83 -1.95
N PRO A 71 -4.60 25.93 -2.34
CA PRO A 71 -3.48 25.88 -3.30
C PRO A 71 -2.32 24.99 -2.84
N GLU A 72 -2.09 24.88 -1.53
CA GLU A 72 -1.01 24.09 -0.91
C GLU A 72 -1.11 22.58 -1.20
N GLN A 73 -2.30 22.12 -1.60
CA GLN A 73 -2.51 20.73 -2.00
C GLN A 73 -1.97 20.41 -3.41
N PHE A 74 -1.46 21.40 -4.13
CA PHE A 74 -0.96 21.23 -5.49
C PHE A 74 0.44 21.84 -5.64
N SER A 75 1.43 21.00 -5.84
CA SER A 75 2.82 21.39 -6.00
C SER A 75 3.30 21.05 -7.40
N ILE A 76 3.70 22.06 -8.17
CA ILE A 76 4.38 21.87 -9.45
C ILE A 76 5.88 21.99 -9.18
N HIS A 77 6.62 20.93 -9.50
CA HIS A 77 8.06 20.88 -9.29
C HIS A 77 8.81 21.28 -10.56
N ASP A 78 9.87 22.04 -10.40
CA ASP A 78 10.80 22.28 -11.50
C ASP A 78 11.55 20.97 -11.81
N SER A 79 11.18 20.34 -12.92
CA SER A 79 11.66 19.02 -13.32
C SER A 79 11.90 18.88 -14.82
N VAL A 80 11.73 19.94 -15.58
CA VAL A 80 11.92 19.90 -17.05
C VAL A 80 13.37 19.45 -17.37
N GLY A 81 13.47 18.41 -18.22
CA GLY A 81 14.76 17.84 -18.60
C GLY A 81 15.32 16.81 -17.62
N GLN A 82 14.67 16.54 -16.49
CA GLN A 82 15.09 15.47 -15.58
C GLN A 82 14.80 14.10 -16.16
N VAL A 83 15.62 13.11 -15.76
CA VAL A 83 15.41 11.71 -16.11
C VAL A 83 14.51 11.01 -15.08
N TRP A 84 13.88 9.91 -15.50
CA TRP A 84 12.95 9.12 -14.68
C TRP A 84 13.50 8.79 -13.30
N GLN A 85 14.76 8.30 -13.22
CA GLN A 85 15.35 7.96 -11.92
C GLN A 85 15.50 9.19 -11.00
N GLY A 86 15.91 10.34 -11.53
CA GLY A 86 15.97 11.58 -10.76
C GLY A 86 14.59 12.04 -10.24
N CYS A 87 13.55 11.80 -11.02
CA CYS A 87 12.16 12.02 -10.56
C CYS A 87 11.82 11.07 -9.40
N LEU A 88 12.13 9.78 -9.51
CA LEU A 88 11.91 8.79 -8.45
C LEU A 88 12.67 9.13 -7.16
N ASP A 89 13.91 9.61 -7.26
CA ASP A 89 14.70 10.06 -6.12
C ASP A 89 14.08 11.29 -5.42
N ARG A 90 13.34 12.12 -6.17
CA ARG A 90 12.56 13.21 -5.57
C ARG A 90 11.29 12.68 -4.91
N VAL A 91 10.62 11.70 -5.53
CA VAL A 91 9.43 11.04 -4.96
C VAL A 91 9.78 10.35 -3.64
N SER A 92 10.94 9.69 -3.53
CA SER A 92 11.35 9.05 -2.27
C SER A 92 11.48 10.06 -1.12
N ARG A 93 11.98 11.26 -1.41
CA ARG A 93 12.10 12.34 -0.40
C ARG A 93 10.76 12.94 0.03
N LEU A 94 9.67 12.78 -0.77
CA LEU A 94 8.34 13.21 -0.33
C LEU A 94 7.86 12.41 0.90
N ALA A 95 8.39 11.20 1.11
CA ALA A 95 8.06 10.39 2.28
C ALA A 95 8.49 11.04 3.61
N ASP A 96 9.42 12.00 3.58
CA ASP A 96 9.85 12.75 4.75
C ASP A 96 8.87 13.89 5.13
N ASP A 97 8.00 14.30 4.19
CA ASP A 97 6.99 15.36 4.38
C ASP A 97 5.59 14.75 4.49
N GLN A 98 5.29 14.18 5.65
CA GLN A 98 4.00 13.56 5.94
C GLN A 98 2.89 14.60 6.05
N LEU A 99 1.70 14.24 5.62
CA LEU A 99 0.52 15.10 5.69
C LEU A 99 0.01 15.25 7.13
N ASP A 100 -0.26 16.49 7.51
CA ASP A 100 -1.13 16.75 8.65
C ASP A 100 -2.60 16.61 8.22
N ALA A 101 -3.21 15.47 8.52
CA ALA A 101 -4.58 15.17 8.14
C ALA A 101 -5.61 16.10 8.79
N THR A 102 -5.23 16.90 9.80
CA THR A 102 -6.10 17.94 10.37
C THR A 102 -6.19 19.18 9.47
N ARG A 103 -5.20 19.38 8.61
CA ARG A 103 -5.17 20.45 7.62
C ARG A 103 -5.62 19.95 6.25
N MET A 104 -4.99 18.88 5.75
CA MET A 104 -5.30 18.26 4.45
C MET A 104 -5.00 16.76 4.49
N CYS A 105 -5.85 15.94 3.88
CA CYS A 105 -5.67 14.50 3.85
C CYS A 105 -5.01 13.98 2.57
N TRP A 106 -4.68 14.85 1.61
CA TRP A 106 -3.99 14.49 0.39
C TRP A 106 -3.30 15.72 -0.23
N ARG A 107 -2.31 15.45 -1.08
CA ARG A 107 -1.57 16.44 -1.87
C ARG A 107 -1.20 15.86 -3.22
N VAL A 108 -1.17 16.69 -4.26
CA VAL A 108 -0.69 16.33 -5.60
C VAL A 108 0.66 17.00 -5.84
N HIS A 109 1.61 16.21 -6.33
CA HIS A 109 2.90 16.69 -6.81
C HIS A 109 2.99 16.41 -8.31
N VAL A 110 3.27 17.44 -9.11
CA VAL A 110 3.41 17.36 -10.56
C VAL A 110 4.86 17.57 -10.95
N PHE A 111 5.41 16.65 -11.70
CA PHE A 111 6.77 16.69 -12.26
C PHE A 111 6.63 16.69 -13.79
N PRO A 112 6.60 17.87 -14.43
CA PRO A 112 6.50 17.98 -15.88
C PRO A 112 7.85 17.75 -16.56
N GLY A 113 7.84 17.25 -17.80
CA GLY A 113 9.01 17.21 -18.66
C GLY A 113 10.06 16.15 -18.28
N ILE A 114 9.63 14.97 -17.83
CA ILE A 114 10.52 13.86 -17.45
C ILE A 114 10.86 13.02 -18.67
N HIS A 115 12.15 12.71 -18.85
CA HIS A 115 12.69 11.82 -19.88
C HIS A 115 12.88 10.39 -19.36
N GLY A 116 12.83 9.41 -20.27
CA GLY A 116 13.13 8.01 -19.94
C GLY A 116 12.10 7.31 -19.06
N ILE A 117 10.88 7.81 -19.00
CA ILE A 117 9.77 7.10 -18.34
C ILE A 117 9.50 5.81 -19.12
N PRO A 118 9.43 4.63 -18.46
CA PRO A 118 9.13 3.38 -19.15
C PRO A 118 7.83 3.45 -19.97
N GLY A 119 7.90 3.08 -21.23
CA GLY A 119 6.75 3.12 -22.15
C GLY A 119 6.44 4.50 -22.74
N VAL A 120 7.19 5.55 -22.42
CA VAL A 120 7.04 6.89 -22.99
C VAL A 120 8.15 7.14 -24.02
N ALA A 121 7.77 7.41 -25.28
CA ALA A 121 8.72 7.52 -26.39
C ALA A 121 9.63 8.77 -26.30
N SER A 122 9.19 9.84 -25.66
CA SER A 122 9.95 11.10 -25.60
C SER A 122 9.94 11.67 -24.17
N THR A 123 9.11 12.67 -23.94
CA THR A 123 8.99 13.37 -22.67
C THR A 123 7.61 13.17 -22.12
N GLY A 124 7.51 12.86 -20.85
CA GLY A 124 6.23 12.67 -20.15
C GLY A 124 6.07 13.58 -18.95
N SER A 125 4.94 13.44 -18.28
CA SER A 125 4.66 14.09 -17.00
C SER A 125 4.39 13.04 -15.94
N VAL A 126 4.84 13.29 -14.72
CA VAL A 126 4.57 12.41 -13.58
C VAL A 126 3.70 13.16 -12.57
N VAL A 127 2.60 12.55 -12.18
CA VAL A 127 1.71 13.05 -11.12
C VAL A 127 1.77 12.08 -9.95
N VAL A 128 2.09 12.58 -8.78
CA VAL A 128 2.10 11.81 -7.54
C VAL A 128 0.96 12.28 -6.65
N VAL A 129 0.08 11.38 -6.28
CA VAL A 129 -0.98 11.65 -5.31
C VAL A 129 -0.54 11.09 -3.98
N GLN A 130 -0.18 11.98 -3.06
CA GLN A 130 0.09 11.65 -1.66
C GLN A 130 -1.23 11.63 -0.90
N VAL A 131 -1.48 10.57 -0.15
CA VAL A 131 -2.74 10.37 0.60
C VAL A 131 -2.42 9.93 2.01
N ALA A 132 -2.92 10.67 3.01
CA ALA A 132 -2.86 10.24 4.41
C ALA A 132 -3.61 8.90 4.59
N HIS A 133 -2.97 7.91 5.19
CA HIS A 133 -3.53 6.55 5.27
C HIS A 133 -4.88 6.50 6.01
N ALA A 134 -5.17 7.48 6.86
CA ALA A 134 -6.48 7.61 7.49
C ALA A 134 -7.63 7.77 6.48
N LEU A 135 -7.37 8.42 5.32
CA LEU A 135 -8.39 8.69 4.29
C LEU A 135 -8.75 7.45 3.47
N GLY A 136 -7.88 6.45 3.42
CA GLY A 136 -8.19 5.21 2.72
C GLY A 136 -7.04 4.21 2.65
N ASP A 137 -7.41 2.95 2.42
CA ASP A 137 -6.48 1.92 1.99
C ASP A 137 -6.12 2.05 0.51
N GLY A 138 -5.27 1.17 -0.01
CA GLY A 138 -4.80 1.21 -1.40
C GLY A 138 -5.93 1.21 -2.44
N THR A 139 -7.03 0.51 -2.18
CA THR A 139 -8.20 0.47 -3.09
C THR A 139 -8.92 1.82 -3.10
N ARG A 140 -9.18 2.38 -1.91
CA ARG A 140 -9.87 3.67 -1.79
C ARG A 140 -9.00 4.82 -2.29
N SER A 141 -7.72 4.82 -1.95
CA SER A 141 -6.76 5.82 -2.45
C SER A 141 -6.64 5.78 -3.98
N THR A 142 -6.71 4.58 -4.58
CA THR A 142 -6.81 4.41 -6.04
C THR A 142 -8.07 5.06 -6.61
N ALA A 143 -9.21 4.88 -5.96
CA ALA A 143 -10.47 5.48 -6.42
C ALA A 143 -10.45 7.02 -6.29
N LEU A 144 -9.88 7.56 -5.20
CA LEU A 144 -9.68 9.00 -4.99
C LEU A 144 -8.76 9.61 -6.05
N ALA A 145 -7.62 8.97 -6.32
CA ALA A 145 -6.70 9.39 -7.39
C ALA A 145 -7.37 9.28 -8.76
N GLY A 146 -8.18 8.25 -8.99
CA GLY A 146 -8.98 8.11 -10.21
C GLY A 146 -9.94 9.28 -10.41
N ALA A 147 -10.66 9.70 -9.38
CA ALA A 147 -11.55 10.85 -9.44
C ALA A 147 -10.80 12.16 -9.74
N LEU A 148 -9.63 12.37 -9.14
CA LEU A 148 -8.75 13.50 -9.46
C LEU A 148 -8.30 13.49 -10.92
N LEU A 149 -7.94 12.32 -11.45
CA LEU A 149 -7.36 12.17 -12.79
C LEU A 149 -8.41 11.88 -13.88
N GLY A 150 -9.70 12.11 -13.58
CA GLY A 150 -10.77 12.16 -14.59
C GLY A 150 -11.61 10.90 -14.74
N ARG A 151 -11.45 9.90 -13.87
CA ARG A 151 -12.36 8.74 -13.85
C ARG A 151 -13.70 9.14 -13.26
N SER A 152 -14.76 8.90 -13.99
CA SER A 152 -16.12 9.29 -13.62
C SER A 152 -16.87 8.29 -12.73
N ASN A 153 -16.28 7.14 -12.44
CA ASN A 153 -16.91 6.15 -11.57
C ASN A 153 -17.11 6.70 -10.16
N PRO A 154 -18.32 6.55 -9.57
CA PRO A 154 -18.57 7.03 -8.22
C PRO A 154 -17.67 6.29 -7.20
N LEU A 155 -17.22 7.03 -6.20
CA LEU A 155 -16.47 6.45 -5.10
C LEU A 155 -17.37 5.50 -4.30
N PRO A 156 -16.88 4.33 -3.87
CA PRO A 156 -17.65 3.44 -3.02
C PRO A 156 -18.06 4.15 -1.72
N PRO A 157 -19.37 4.16 -1.37
CA PRO A 157 -19.84 4.84 -0.19
C PRO A 157 -19.31 4.17 1.08
N VAL A 158 -19.02 4.98 2.11
CA VAL A 158 -18.67 4.51 3.45
C VAL A 158 -19.82 4.80 4.40
N GLY A 159 -20.33 3.74 5.00
CA GLY A 159 -21.42 3.83 5.98
C GLY A 159 -20.95 4.36 7.33
N LEU A 160 -21.91 4.70 8.18
CA LEU A 160 -21.60 5.10 9.55
C LEU A 160 -20.96 3.94 10.34
N PRO A 161 -19.98 4.23 11.21
CA PRO A 161 -19.40 3.20 12.07
C PRO A 161 -20.43 2.57 12.99
N ASP A 162 -20.54 1.26 12.96
CA ASP A 162 -21.39 0.50 13.88
C ASP A 162 -20.67 0.31 15.23
N ARG A 163 -21.13 1.03 16.25
CA ARG A 163 -20.59 0.99 17.60
C ARG A 163 -21.64 0.43 18.57
N GLY A 164 -21.52 -0.86 18.89
CA GLY A 164 -22.34 -1.48 19.92
C GLY A 164 -21.63 -1.58 21.27
N PRO A 165 -22.29 -2.14 22.31
CA PRO A 165 -21.69 -2.33 23.62
C PRO A 165 -20.48 -3.27 23.57
N LEU A 166 -19.29 -2.75 23.92
CA LEU A 166 -18.03 -3.50 23.88
C LEU A 166 -18.08 -4.83 24.65
N PRO A 167 -18.63 -4.91 25.89
CA PRO A 167 -18.65 -6.19 26.63
C PRO A 167 -19.34 -7.32 25.86
N TRP A 168 -20.50 -7.03 25.26
CA TRP A 168 -21.25 -8.01 24.46
C TRP A 168 -20.50 -8.42 23.20
N ARG A 169 -19.90 -7.47 22.50
CA ARG A 169 -19.11 -7.74 21.30
C ARG A 169 -17.83 -8.50 21.61
N ALA A 170 -17.15 -8.18 22.71
CA ALA A 170 -15.99 -8.90 23.19
C ALA A 170 -16.33 -10.35 23.57
N ALA A 171 -17.42 -10.57 24.30
CA ALA A 171 -17.89 -11.93 24.64
C ALA A 171 -18.24 -12.73 23.37
N ARG A 172 -18.95 -12.14 22.42
CA ARG A 172 -19.27 -12.77 21.13
C ARG A 172 -18.00 -13.08 20.31
N ALA A 173 -17.02 -12.16 20.29
CA ALA A 173 -15.75 -12.38 19.64
C ALA A 173 -14.96 -13.52 20.28
N ALA A 174 -14.94 -13.61 21.62
CA ALA A 174 -14.31 -14.70 22.35
C ALA A 174 -14.93 -16.07 22.03
N LEU A 175 -16.27 -16.15 22.02
CA LEU A 175 -16.99 -17.39 21.65
C LEU A 175 -16.69 -17.78 20.18
N ALA A 176 -16.74 -16.82 19.27
CA ALA A 176 -16.43 -17.05 17.87
C ALA A 176 -14.96 -17.46 17.67
N HIS A 177 -14.03 -16.89 18.45
CA HIS A 177 -12.61 -17.28 18.43
C HIS A 177 -12.41 -18.73 18.88
N ARG A 178 -13.11 -19.19 19.92
CA ARG A 178 -13.07 -20.62 20.33
C ARG A 178 -13.51 -21.54 19.19
N ARG A 179 -14.50 -21.12 18.39
CA ARG A 179 -14.92 -21.87 17.21
C ARG A 179 -13.81 -21.86 16.14
N LEU A 180 -13.19 -20.69 15.87
CA LEU A 180 -12.06 -20.60 14.93
C LEU A 180 -10.91 -21.53 15.30
N VAL A 181 -10.55 -21.61 16.59
CA VAL A 181 -9.52 -22.51 17.10
C VAL A 181 -9.90 -23.98 16.86
N ARG A 182 -11.15 -24.35 17.16
CA ARG A 182 -11.67 -25.71 16.95
C ARG A 182 -11.66 -26.10 15.48
N ASP A 183 -12.16 -25.22 14.60
CA ASP A 183 -12.21 -25.47 13.15
C ASP A 183 -10.80 -25.55 12.53
N THR A 184 -9.84 -24.81 13.09
CA THR A 184 -8.42 -24.91 12.73
C THR A 184 -7.82 -26.25 13.20
N ALA A 185 -8.10 -26.67 14.45
CA ALA A 185 -7.61 -27.96 14.99
C ALA A 185 -8.23 -29.17 14.25
N ALA A 186 -9.46 -29.03 13.77
CA ALA A 186 -10.14 -30.05 12.96
C ALA A 186 -9.67 -30.08 11.49
N GLY A 187 -8.75 -29.19 11.07
CA GLY A 187 -8.23 -29.13 9.70
C GLY A 187 -9.17 -28.49 8.67
N SER A 188 -10.34 -28.00 9.09
CA SER A 188 -11.30 -27.32 8.19
C SER A 188 -10.88 -25.92 7.78
N LEU A 189 -9.96 -25.32 8.55
CA LEU A 189 -9.32 -24.04 8.25
C LEU A 189 -7.79 -24.18 8.36
N ALA A 190 -7.08 -23.61 7.39
CA ALA A 190 -5.61 -23.54 7.48
C ALA A 190 -5.17 -22.77 8.74
N PRO A 191 -4.14 -23.21 9.45
CA PRO A 191 -3.57 -22.47 10.56
C PRO A 191 -2.99 -21.14 10.08
N PRO A 192 -2.83 -20.14 10.97
CA PRO A 192 -2.04 -18.96 10.64
C PRO A 192 -0.60 -19.39 10.34
N ILE A 193 0.03 -18.71 9.39
CA ILE A 193 1.44 -18.94 9.10
C ILE A 193 2.26 -18.51 10.31
N PRO A 194 3.18 -19.34 10.80
CA PRO A 194 4.01 -18.99 11.96
C PRO A 194 4.95 -17.81 11.61
N PRO A 195 5.33 -17.00 12.60
CA PRO A 195 6.32 -15.96 12.40
C PRO A 195 7.67 -16.54 11.96
N ARG A 196 8.45 -15.75 11.25
CA ARG A 196 9.75 -16.10 10.69
C ARG A 196 10.86 -15.40 11.45
N PRO A 197 12.07 -15.97 11.55
CA PRO A 197 13.22 -15.22 12.02
C PRO A 197 13.42 -13.94 11.19
N ALA A 198 13.78 -12.84 11.83
CA ALA A 198 14.16 -11.63 11.12
C ALA A 198 15.51 -11.84 10.40
N SER A 199 15.67 -11.23 9.24
CA SER A 199 16.91 -11.20 8.44
C SER A 199 17.55 -9.82 8.45
N VAL A 200 18.68 -9.65 7.75
CA VAL A 200 19.38 -8.35 7.67
C VAL A 200 18.48 -7.23 7.15
N ILE A 201 17.58 -7.51 6.22
CA ILE A 201 16.64 -6.51 5.67
C ILE A 201 15.52 -6.10 6.63
N ASN A 202 15.44 -6.74 7.81
CA ASN A 202 14.51 -6.42 8.88
C ASN A 202 15.19 -5.64 10.02
N SER A 203 16.42 -5.18 9.84
CA SER A 203 17.23 -4.58 10.90
C SER A 203 16.92 -3.12 11.21
N GLY A 204 15.93 -2.53 10.58
CA GLY A 204 15.45 -1.19 10.90
C GLY A 204 15.98 -0.11 9.98
N ALA A 205 15.07 0.53 9.28
CA ALA A 205 15.32 1.63 8.38
C ALA A 205 15.78 2.88 9.15
N ARG A 206 16.97 3.36 8.86
CA ARG A 206 17.53 4.62 9.39
C ARG A 206 18.35 5.39 8.35
N GLY A 207 18.52 4.83 7.15
CA GLY A 207 19.25 5.44 6.05
C GLY A 207 18.37 6.22 5.10
N ALA A 208 18.97 6.68 4.01
CA ALA A 208 18.23 7.32 2.95
C ALA A 208 17.34 6.30 2.23
N ALA A 209 16.07 6.63 2.11
CA ALA A 209 15.13 5.85 1.33
C ALA A 209 15.45 5.98 -0.16
N ALA A 210 15.47 4.85 -0.87
CA ALA A 210 15.68 4.80 -2.31
C ALA A 210 14.57 3.97 -2.97
N VAL A 211 14.15 4.38 -4.16
CA VAL A 211 13.09 3.70 -4.90
C VAL A 211 13.50 3.40 -6.33
N ARG A 212 13.04 2.28 -6.86
CA ARG A 212 13.20 1.85 -8.26
C ARG A 212 11.87 1.27 -8.75
N THR A 213 11.69 1.29 -10.06
CA THR A 213 10.50 0.71 -10.70
C THR A 213 10.87 0.00 -11.98
N LEU A 214 10.45 -1.25 -12.10
CA LEU A 214 10.47 -2.04 -13.34
C LEU A 214 9.05 -2.10 -13.90
N ALA A 215 8.89 -1.84 -15.20
CA ALA A 215 7.59 -1.91 -15.87
C ALA A 215 7.58 -3.13 -16.82
N VAL A 216 6.51 -3.93 -16.71
CA VAL A 216 6.33 -5.14 -17.53
C VAL A 216 4.88 -5.25 -18.02
N GLY A 217 4.65 -6.02 -19.09
CA GLY A 217 3.31 -6.44 -19.44
C GLY A 217 2.73 -7.41 -18.40
N ARG A 218 1.41 -7.44 -18.22
CA ARG A 218 0.76 -8.40 -17.30
C ARG A 218 1.14 -9.85 -17.59
N ASP A 219 1.29 -10.19 -18.87
CA ASP A 219 1.58 -11.54 -19.33
C ASP A 219 3.03 -11.99 -19.07
N ALA A 220 3.92 -11.07 -18.71
CA ALA A 220 5.29 -11.38 -18.31
C ALA A 220 5.38 -11.98 -16.89
N LEU A 221 4.33 -11.85 -16.08
CA LEU A 221 4.31 -12.37 -14.73
C LEU A 221 3.78 -13.81 -14.71
N PRO A 222 4.51 -14.78 -14.09
CA PRO A 222 4.10 -16.17 -14.04
C PRO A 222 2.92 -16.39 -13.09
N GLY A 223 2.03 -17.34 -13.40
CA GLY A 223 0.97 -17.79 -12.50
C GLY A 223 -0.41 -17.19 -12.78
N PRO A 224 -1.42 -17.54 -11.96
CA PRO A 224 -2.82 -17.28 -12.26
C PRO A 224 -3.25 -15.83 -12.01
N THR A 225 -2.47 -15.03 -11.28
CA THR A 225 -2.78 -13.62 -10.99
C THR A 225 -1.49 -12.81 -10.91
N VAL A 226 -1.57 -11.51 -11.17
CA VAL A 226 -0.45 -10.56 -11.06
C VAL A 226 0.22 -10.66 -9.67
N THR A 227 -0.57 -10.74 -8.59
CA THR A 227 -0.03 -10.85 -7.23
C THR A 227 0.79 -12.15 -7.03
N VAL A 228 0.29 -13.27 -7.53
CA VAL A 228 1.01 -14.56 -7.44
C VAL A 228 2.29 -14.50 -8.26
N GLY A 229 2.21 -14.01 -9.49
CA GLY A 229 3.36 -13.89 -10.37
C GLY A 229 4.45 -12.97 -9.80
N ALA A 230 4.07 -11.83 -9.26
CA ALA A 230 5.00 -10.94 -8.59
C ALA A 230 5.67 -11.59 -7.37
N LEU A 231 4.90 -12.32 -6.54
CA LEU A 231 5.48 -13.05 -5.39
C LEU A 231 6.47 -14.14 -5.82
N VAL A 232 6.23 -14.81 -6.96
CA VAL A 232 7.17 -15.80 -7.54
C VAL A 232 8.49 -15.14 -7.94
N VAL A 233 8.41 -14.01 -8.65
CA VAL A 233 9.58 -13.26 -9.13
C VAL A 233 10.36 -12.65 -7.95
N ILE A 234 9.65 -12.05 -6.99
CA ILE A 234 10.24 -11.49 -5.76
C ILE A 234 10.92 -12.61 -4.94
N ALA A 235 10.36 -13.82 -4.92
CA ALA A 235 10.97 -14.95 -4.24
C ALA A 235 12.34 -15.30 -4.82
N ASP A 236 12.49 -15.34 -6.15
CA ASP A 236 13.76 -15.60 -6.81
C ASP A 236 14.80 -14.51 -6.49
N ALA A 237 14.41 -13.24 -6.66
CA ALA A 237 15.28 -12.11 -6.38
C ALA A 237 15.74 -12.07 -4.91
N LEU A 238 14.78 -12.27 -3.99
CA LEU A 238 15.04 -12.21 -2.56
C LEU A 238 15.90 -13.41 -2.08
N ALA A 239 15.64 -14.61 -2.59
CA ALA A 239 16.43 -15.79 -2.28
C ALA A 239 17.88 -15.65 -2.76
N GLY A 240 18.09 -15.18 -3.98
CA GLY A 240 19.44 -14.89 -4.49
C GLY A 240 20.15 -13.83 -3.66
N TYR A 241 19.48 -12.71 -3.40
CA TYR A 241 20.03 -11.59 -2.64
C TYR A 241 20.45 -11.95 -1.22
N LEU A 242 19.57 -12.64 -0.47
CA LEU A 242 19.80 -13.03 0.92
C LEU A 242 20.72 -14.24 1.04
N GLY A 243 20.59 -15.23 0.14
CA GLY A 243 21.41 -16.42 0.13
C GLY A 243 22.90 -16.13 -0.05
N GLU A 244 23.27 -15.19 -0.94
CA GLU A 244 24.66 -14.75 -1.10
C GLU A 244 25.22 -14.01 0.12
N ARG A 245 24.34 -13.50 0.98
CA ARG A 245 24.71 -12.86 2.24
C ARG A 245 24.71 -13.83 3.43
N GLY A 246 24.54 -15.14 3.15
CA GLY A 246 24.58 -16.19 4.16
C GLY A 246 23.32 -16.28 5.03
N GLU A 247 22.23 -15.64 4.64
CA GLU A 247 20.95 -15.70 5.36
C GLU A 247 20.22 -17.02 5.09
N ASP A 248 19.44 -17.48 6.07
CA ASP A 248 18.57 -18.66 5.90
C ASP A 248 17.38 -18.30 4.98
N ILE A 249 17.39 -18.84 3.79
CA ILE A 249 16.32 -18.64 2.80
C ILE A 249 15.20 -19.69 2.90
N GLY A 250 15.35 -20.77 3.69
CA GLY A 250 14.37 -21.85 3.76
C GLY A 250 13.01 -21.46 4.34
N ARG A 251 12.93 -20.30 4.99
CA ARG A 251 11.70 -19.76 5.59
C ARG A 251 11.29 -18.40 5.06
N LEU A 252 11.72 -18.05 3.85
CA LEU A 252 11.36 -16.77 3.24
C LEU A 252 9.83 -16.57 3.15
N GLY A 253 9.40 -15.35 3.37
CA GLY A 253 7.99 -14.97 3.26
C GLY A 253 7.78 -13.48 3.08
N ALA A 254 6.60 -13.16 2.59
CA ALA A 254 6.13 -11.79 2.41
C ALA A 254 4.93 -11.52 3.30
N GLU A 255 4.78 -10.28 3.74
CA GLU A 255 3.55 -9.74 4.28
C GLU A 255 2.75 -9.12 3.14
N VAL A 256 1.52 -9.56 2.97
CA VAL A 256 0.65 -9.14 1.86
C VAL A 256 -0.61 -8.51 2.44
N PRO A 257 -0.85 -7.21 2.21
CA PRO A 257 -2.13 -6.57 2.51
C PRO A 257 -3.21 -7.14 1.59
N ILE A 258 -4.31 -7.64 2.18
CA ILE A 258 -5.47 -8.10 1.42
C ILE A 258 -6.71 -7.33 1.85
N SER A 259 -7.54 -6.92 0.88
CA SER A 259 -8.80 -6.26 1.17
C SER A 259 -9.74 -7.19 1.96
N THR A 260 -10.41 -6.62 2.96
CA THR A 260 -11.50 -7.27 3.71
C THR A 260 -12.86 -6.78 3.26
N GLY A 261 -12.94 -5.81 2.35
CA GLY A 261 -14.16 -5.32 1.73
C GLY A 261 -14.73 -6.37 0.77
N GLY A 262 -16.01 -6.70 0.97
CA GLY A 262 -16.81 -7.52 0.04
C GLY A 262 -17.89 -6.65 -0.64
N ALA A 263 -18.91 -7.30 -1.21
CA ALA A 263 -20.06 -6.63 -1.84
C ALA A 263 -20.95 -5.82 -0.85
N ARG A 264 -20.62 -5.78 0.43
CA ARG A 264 -21.35 -5.01 1.46
C ARG A 264 -20.78 -3.60 1.59
N MET A 265 -21.64 -2.65 1.96
CA MET A 265 -21.23 -1.31 2.34
C MET A 265 -20.18 -1.38 3.46
N VAL A 266 -19.01 -0.84 3.23
CA VAL A 266 -17.92 -0.76 4.22
C VAL A 266 -18.23 0.36 5.23
N GLN A 267 -17.74 0.22 6.46
CA GLN A 267 -17.96 1.19 7.54
C GLN A 267 -16.70 1.96 7.92
N ALA A 268 -15.63 1.75 7.19
CA ALA A 268 -14.35 2.42 7.36
C ALA A 268 -13.77 2.76 6.00
N HIS A 269 -12.88 3.73 5.94
CA HIS A 269 -12.07 4.04 4.77
C HIS A 269 -10.96 3.00 4.59
N ASN A 270 -10.52 2.37 5.67
CA ASN A 270 -9.51 1.32 5.68
C ASN A 270 -10.13 -0.05 5.93
N ASN A 271 -10.08 -0.91 4.91
CA ASN A 271 -10.69 -2.24 4.92
C ASN A 271 -9.70 -3.29 4.41
N PHE A 272 -8.58 -3.42 5.09
CA PHE A 272 -7.55 -4.42 4.76
C PHE A 272 -7.05 -5.14 6.01
N ARG A 273 -6.33 -6.21 5.79
CA ARG A 273 -5.55 -6.90 6.81
C ARG A 273 -4.27 -7.43 6.19
N ASN A 274 -3.22 -7.49 6.96
CA ASN A 274 -1.98 -8.09 6.56
C ASN A 274 -2.00 -9.59 6.82
N ILE A 275 -1.49 -10.37 5.88
CA ILE A 275 -1.30 -11.81 6.01
C ILE A 275 0.14 -12.16 5.68
N GLY A 276 0.70 -13.15 6.36
CA GLY A 276 1.97 -13.75 5.96
C GLY A 276 1.75 -14.77 4.84
N VAL A 277 2.64 -14.81 3.86
CA VAL A 277 2.66 -15.78 2.75
C VAL A 277 4.06 -16.35 2.62
N GLY A 278 4.19 -17.69 2.46
CA GLY A 278 5.47 -18.32 2.16
C GLY A 278 5.93 -18.00 0.74
N LEU A 279 7.25 -17.87 0.54
CA LEU A 279 7.82 -17.62 -0.79
C LEU A 279 8.41 -18.86 -1.44
N TYR A 280 8.69 -19.92 -0.68
CA TYR A 280 9.09 -21.27 -1.15
C TYR A 280 10.17 -21.27 -2.23
N PRO A 281 11.37 -20.71 -1.98
CA PRO A 281 12.43 -20.63 -2.98
C PRO A 281 12.94 -21.98 -3.44
N GLU A 282 12.75 -23.04 -2.64
CA GLU A 282 13.12 -24.43 -2.93
C GLU A 282 12.25 -25.10 -4.00
N LEU A 283 11.06 -24.56 -4.27
CA LEU A 283 10.13 -25.10 -5.27
C LEU A 283 10.41 -24.55 -6.67
N SER A 284 10.09 -25.32 -7.70
CA SER A 284 10.04 -24.77 -9.06
C SER A 284 9.05 -23.61 -9.17
N ARG A 285 9.23 -22.71 -10.14
CA ARG A 285 8.33 -21.54 -10.30
C ARG A 285 6.86 -21.93 -10.43
N ILE A 286 6.56 -23.04 -11.10
CA ILE A 286 5.18 -23.51 -11.29
C ILE A 286 4.59 -24.01 -9.96
N GLU A 287 5.30 -24.87 -9.24
CA GLU A 287 4.86 -25.39 -7.94
C GLU A 287 4.74 -24.27 -6.90
N ARG A 288 5.69 -23.33 -6.92
CA ARG A 288 5.68 -22.12 -6.09
C ARG A 288 4.44 -21.26 -6.34
N ALA A 289 4.11 -21.00 -7.60
CA ALA A 289 2.92 -20.26 -7.96
C ALA A 289 1.64 -20.94 -7.45
N GLN A 290 1.54 -22.27 -7.59
CA GLN A 290 0.42 -23.06 -7.08
C GLN A 290 0.33 -23.00 -5.56
N ARG A 291 1.47 -23.11 -4.87
CA ARG A 291 1.53 -23.07 -3.42
C ARG A 291 1.15 -21.70 -2.87
N ILE A 292 1.71 -20.64 -3.43
CA ILE A 292 1.37 -19.24 -3.06
C ILE A 292 -0.12 -18.96 -3.30
N ALA A 293 -0.66 -19.39 -4.43
CA ALA A 293 -2.09 -19.23 -4.74
C ALA A 293 -2.97 -19.97 -3.71
N ALA A 294 -2.57 -21.18 -3.32
CA ALA A 294 -3.26 -21.97 -2.30
C ALA A 294 -3.23 -21.27 -0.92
N ASP A 295 -2.09 -20.73 -0.50
CA ASP A 295 -1.95 -19.98 0.74
C ASP A 295 -2.83 -18.73 0.77
N LEU A 296 -2.79 -17.92 -0.30
CA LEU A 296 -3.64 -16.73 -0.43
C LEU A 296 -5.13 -17.08 -0.34
N ASN A 297 -5.56 -18.16 -1.01
CA ASN A 297 -6.94 -18.63 -0.94
C ASN A 297 -7.32 -19.17 0.44
N ALA A 298 -6.41 -19.87 1.12
CA ALA A 298 -6.62 -20.34 2.48
C ALA A 298 -6.79 -19.17 3.46
N HIS A 299 -5.97 -18.11 3.31
CA HIS A 299 -6.10 -16.89 4.10
C HIS A 299 -7.39 -16.11 3.80
N ARG A 300 -7.86 -16.07 2.55
CA ARG A 300 -9.15 -15.48 2.20
C ARG A 300 -10.28 -16.21 2.91
N ARG A 301 -10.35 -17.54 2.80
CA ARG A 301 -11.36 -18.38 3.50
C ARG A 301 -11.32 -18.16 5.01
N ARG A 302 -10.11 -18.12 5.61
CA ARG A 302 -9.98 -17.83 7.04
C ARG A 302 -10.54 -16.43 7.39
N GLY A 303 -10.35 -15.44 6.51
CA GLY A 303 -10.90 -14.09 6.67
C GLY A 303 -12.42 -14.02 6.65
N GLU A 304 -13.07 -14.92 5.97
CA GLU A 304 -14.53 -15.03 5.89
C GLU A 304 -15.15 -15.69 7.13
N HIS A 305 -14.34 -16.30 7.99
CA HIS A 305 -14.81 -16.95 9.20
C HIS A 305 -15.56 -15.98 10.13
N PRO A 306 -16.68 -16.37 10.76
CA PRO A 306 -17.46 -15.49 11.64
C PRO A 306 -16.67 -14.83 12.77
N ALA A 307 -15.62 -15.47 13.25
CA ALA A 307 -14.73 -14.92 14.29
C ALA A 307 -14.04 -13.63 13.83
N MET A 308 -13.64 -13.54 12.56
CA MET A 308 -12.99 -12.34 12.01
C MET A 308 -13.95 -11.15 12.01
N ARG A 309 -15.22 -11.38 11.61
CA ARG A 309 -16.26 -10.34 11.67
C ARG A 309 -16.59 -9.93 13.11
N SER A 310 -16.66 -10.90 14.03
CA SER A 310 -16.92 -10.61 15.44
C SER A 310 -15.77 -9.83 16.08
N SER A 311 -14.52 -10.14 15.74
CA SER A 311 -13.35 -9.40 16.19
C SER A 311 -13.32 -7.97 15.64
N ALA A 312 -13.63 -7.78 14.35
CA ALA A 312 -13.75 -6.45 13.74
C ALA A 312 -14.86 -5.61 14.41
N ALA A 313 -16.02 -6.22 14.70
CA ALA A 313 -17.10 -5.55 15.41
C ALA A 313 -16.71 -5.18 16.85
N ALA A 314 -15.97 -6.04 17.56
CA ALA A 314 -15.44 -5.72 18.89
C ALA A 314 -14.44 -4.56 18.82
N PHE A 315 -13.52 -4.58 17.84
CA PHE A 315 -12.56 -3.49 17.62
C PHE A 315 -13.25 -2.16 17.31
N SER A 316 -14.31 -2.17 16.48
CA SER A 316 -15.11 -0.97 16.18
C SER A 316 -15.81 -0.37 17.41
N SER A 317 -15.90 -1.13 18.50
CA SER A 317 -16.55 -0.71 19.76
C SER A 317 -15.56 -0.31 20.85
N VAL A 318 -14.25 -0.40 20.59
CA VAL A 318 -13.22 0.04 21.55
C VAL A 318 -13.41 1.53 21.83
N PRO A 319 -13.43 1.99 23.08
CA PRO A 319 -13.49 3.41 23.41
C PRO A 319 -12.30 4.19 22.85
N ALA A 320 -12.50 5.45 22.46
CA ALA A 320 -11.46 6.28 21.86
C ALA A 320 -10.22 6.40 22.75
N TRP A 321 -10.40 6.61 24.07
CA TRP A 321 -9.29 6.71 25.00
C TRP A 321 -8.44 5.43 25.08
N LEU A 322 -9.09 4.25 24.96
CA LEU A 322 -8.39 2.96 24.98
C LEU A 322 -7.62 2.73 23.68
N LEU A 323 -8.18 3.13 22.53
CA LEU A 323 -7.46 3.09 21.24
C LEU A 323 -6.23 4.01 21.29
N ARG A 324 -6.37 5.24 21.81
CA ARG A 324 -5.27 6.19 21.95
C ARG A 324 -4.19 5.65 22.89
N TRP A 325 -4.59 5.07 24.01
CA TRP A 325 -3.66 4.43 24.94
C TRP A 325 -2.88 3.30 24.25
N GLY A 326 -3.57 2.40 23.53
CA GLY A 326 -2.95 1.30 22.81
C GLY A 326 -1.96 1.78 21.75
N VAL A 327 -2.31 2.80 20.96
CA VAL A 327 -1.38 3.42 20.00
C VAL A 327 -0.22 4.13 20.74
N GLY A 328 -0.49 4.77 21.86
CA GLY A 328 0.53 5.43 22.69
C GLY A 328 1.60 4.46 23.20
N MET A 329 1.21 3.19 23.46
CA MET A 329 2.13 2.12 23.90
C MET A 329 2.99 1.56 22.76
N PHE A 330 2.67 1.86 21.52
CA PHE A 330 3.50 1.44 20.39
C PHE A 330 4.82 2.22 20.38
N ASP A 331 5.91 1.48 20.51
CA ASP A 331 7.28 2.01 20.45
C ASP A 331 7.94 1.53 19.14
N PRO A 332 8.20 2.44 18.18
CA PRO A 332 8.86 2.10 16.94
C PRO A 332 10.34 1.71 17.10
N ALA A 333 10.93 1.89 18.30
CA ALA A 333 12.30 1.48 18.57
C ALA A 333 12.43 0.00 18.96
N VAL A 334 11.34 -0.64 19.37
CA VAL A 334 11.34 -2.07 19.75
C VAL A 334 11.62 -2.92 18.51
N ARG A 335 12.56 -3.87 18.66
CA ARG A 335 12.92 -4.85 17.62
C ARG A 335 12.47 -6.23 18.05
N SER A 336 11.76 -6.91 17.15
CA SER A 336 11.36 -8.31 17.33
C SER A 336 12.38 -9.24 16.66
N ALA A 337 12.66 -10.36 17.29
CA ALA A 337 13.45 -11.42 16.66
C ALA A 337 12.72 -12.14 15.50
N THR A 338 11.42 -11.87 15.35
CA THR A 338 10.58 -12.49 14.32
C THR A 338 9.72 -11.48 13.58
N VAL A 339 9.40 -11.81 12.34
CA VAL A 339 8.56 -11.02 11.42
C VAL A 339 7.46 -11.88 10.82
N THR A 340 6.36 -11.27 10.38
CA THR A 340 5.31 -11.94 9.60
C THR A 340 5.79 -12.30 8.20
N GLY A 341 6.56 -11.42 7.59
CA GLY A 341 7.23 -11.57 6.31
C GLY A 341 8.51 -10.75 6.29
N HIS A 342 9.50 -11.14 5.49
CA HIS A 342 10.77 -10.42 5.34
C HIS A 342 10.61 -9.13 4.55
N THR A 343 9.58 -9.07 3.72
CA THR A 343 9.20 -7.89 2.93
C THR A 343 7.68 -7.71 2.93
N VAL A 344 7.21 -6.50 2.67
CA VAL A 344 5.81 -6.22 2.34
C VAL A 344 5.66 -6.26 0.82
N VAL A 345 4.61 -6.92 0.33
CA VAL A 345 4.23 -6.90 -1.10
C VAL A 345 2.81 -6.38 -1.21
N SER A 346 2.67 -5.10 -1.54
CA SER A 346 1.38 -4.44 -1.75
C SER A 346 0.99 -4.50 -3.22
N SER A 347 -0.07 -5.25 -3.53
CA SER A 347 -0.54 -5.45 -4.90
C SER A 347 -1.92 -4.82 -5.09
N VAL A 348 -2.01 -3.83 -5.99
CA VAL A 348 -3.26 -3.11 -6.29
C VAL A 348 -3.43 -2.95 -7.80
N ASP A 349 -4.56 -3.43 -8.32
CA ASP A 349 -4.99 -3.11 -9.68
C ASP A 349 -5.69 -1.73 -9.66
N ARG A 350 -5.14 -0.77 -10.39
CA ARG A 350 -5.68 0.59 -10.50
C ARG A 350 -6.66 0.76 -11.66
N GLY A 351 -7.05 -0.37 -12.28
CA GLY A 351 -8.10 -0.41 -13.29
C GLY A 351 -7.63 -0.08 -14.71
N PRO A 352 -8.54 0.37 -15.57
CA PRO A 352 -8.23 0.70 -16.96
C PRO A 352 -7.31 1.93 -17.07
N ALA A 353 -6.64 2.06 -18.23
CA ALA A 353 -5.78 3.21 -18.55
C ALA A 353 -6.61 4.41 -19.05
N ASP A 354 -7.63 4.78 -18.28
CA ASP A 354 -8.63 5.82 -18.60
C ASP A 354 -8.39 7.13 -17.82
N LEU A 355 -7.19 7.31 -17.27
CA LEU A 355 -6.80 8.51 -16.54
C LEU A 355 -6.03 9.46 -17.45
N PHE A 356 -6.23 10.78 -17.24
CA PHE A 356 -5.61 11.81 -18.08
C PHE A 356 -5.02 12.95 -17.24
N PHE A 357 -3.93 13.52 -17.75
CA PHE A 357 -3.37 14.76 -17.24
C PHE A 357 -3.01 15.69 -18.42
N GLY A 358 -3.67 16.86 -18.48
CA GLY A 358 -3.48 17.82 -19.57
C GLY A 358 -3.70 17.23 -20.97
N GLY A 359 -4.69 16.35 -21.12
CA GLY A 359 -5.01 15.67 -22.38
C GLY A 359 -4.19 14.42 -22.70
N TYR A 360 -3.14 14.10 -21.94
CA TYR A 360 -2.31 12.92 -22.17
C TYR A 360 -2.77 11.72 -21.34
N PRO A 361 -2.82 10.52 -21.93
CA PRO A 361 -3.25 9.31 -21.23
C PRO A 361 -2.17 8.80 -20.25
N VAL A 362 -2.61 8.12 -19.20
CA VAL A 362 -1.73 7.38 -18.30
C VAL A 362 -1.16 6.15 -19.01
N LEU A 363 0.15 5.91 -18.84
CA LEU A 363 0.85 4.75 -19.41
C LEU A 363 1.39 3.82 -18.33
N LEU A 364 1.75 4.37 -17.17
CA LEU A 364 2.36 3.62 -16.08
C LEU A 364 1.81 4.13 -14.75
N THR A 365 1.65 3.21 -13.79
CA THR A 365 1.41 3.55 -12.40
C THR A 365 2.36 2.79 -11.50
N ALA A 366 2.81 3.44 -10.43
CA ALA A 366 3.69 2.84 -9.43
C ALA A 366 3.24 3.26 -8.02
N GLY A 367 3.81 2.65 -6.99
CA GLY A 367 3.61 3.04 -5.60
C GLY A 367 4.63 2.32 -4.73
N TYR A 368 4.99 2.97 -3.64
CA TYR A 368 6.07 2.52 -2.78
C TYR A 368 5.52 2.36 -1.36
N PRO A 369 5.23 1.11 -0.92
CA PRO A 369 4.82 0.87 0.46
C PRO A 369 5.88 1.42 1.42
N ALA A 370 5.44 2.09 2.48
CA ALA A 370 6.34 2.73 3.41
C ALA A 370 7.28 1.70 4.06
N LEU A 371 8.53 2.10 4.28
CA LEU A 371 9.44 1.38 5.14
C LEU A 371 8.98 1.49 6.60
N SER A 372 9.35 0.53 7.41
CA SER A 372 9.04 0.54 8.84
C SER A 372 10.26 0.12 9.65
N PRO A 373 10.25 0.30 10.97
CA PRO A 373 11.39 -0.07 11.81
C PRO A 373 11.89 -1.51 11.69
N MET A 374 11.04 -2.42 11.19
CA MET A 374 11.36 -3.83 10.97
C MET A 374 11.23 -4.22 9.49
N MET A 375 11.22 -3.25 8.56
CA MET A 375 11.00 -3.51 7.15
C MET A 375 11.82 -2.54 6.31
N GLY A 376 13.08 -2.91 6.04
CA GLY A 376 14.01 -2.12 5.23
C GLY A 376 13.88 -2.35 3.72
N LEU A 377 12.99 -3.26 3.29
CA LEU A 377 12.69 -3.54 1.89
C LEU A 377 11.19 -3.82 1.72
N THR A 378 10.54 -3.09 0.80
CA THR A 378 9.13 -3.29 0.45
C THR A 378 8.92 -3.26 -1.05
N HIS A 379 7.83 -3.90 -1.51
CA HIS A 379 7.48 -4.00 -2.92
C HIS A 379 6.07 -3.50 -3.19
N GLY A 380 5.94 -2.66 -4.19
CA GLY A 380 4.67 -2.27 -4.80
C GLY A 380 4.45 -3.02 -6.12
N VAL A 381 3.27 -3.58 -6.29
CA VAL A 381 2.85 -4.24 -7.52
C VAL A 381 1.58 -3.56 -8.02
N HIS A 382 1.73 -2.67 -8.98
CA HIS A 382 0.62 -1.81 -9.38
C HIS A 382 0.31 -1.95 -10.86
N GLY A 383 -0.91 -2.37 -11.15
CA GLY A 383 -1.40 -2.54 -12.53
C GLY A 383 -2.26 -1.36 -12.98
N ILE A 384 -2.10 -0.94 -14.24
CA ILE A 384 -3.04 -0.08 -14.95
C ILE A 384 -3.12 -0.50 -16.41
N GLY A 385 -4.34 -0.71 -16.93
CA GLY A 385 -4.50 -1.29 -18.26
C GLY A 385 -3.74 -2.60 -18.44
N GLY A 386 -2.87 -2.70 -19.43
CA GLY A 386 -2.02 -3.86 -19.67
C GLY A 386 -0.65 -3.84 -18.98
N THR A 387 -0.28 -2.74 -18.34
CA THR A 387 1.04 -2.54 -17.74
C THR A 387 1.02 -2.83 -16.24
N VAL A 388 2.07 -3.47 -15.73
CA VAL A 388 2.31 -3.68 -14.30
C VAL A 388 3.68 -3.11 -13.94
N ALA A 389 3.73 -2.30 -12.90
CA ALA A 389 4.98 -1.87 -12.29
C ALA A 389 5.29 -2.72 -11.06
N LEU A 390 6.51 -3.24 -11.01
CA LEU A 390 7.14 -3.76 -9.80
C LEU A 390 8.02 -2.64 -9.24
N SER A 391 7.61 -2.08 -8.13
CA SER A 391 8.29 -0.98 -7.46
C SER A 391 9.00 -1.51 -6.22
N VAL A 392 10.20 -1.05 -5.98
CA VAL A 392 10.99 -1.41 -4.80
C VAL A 392 11.27 -0.16 -4.01
N HIS A 393 11.05 -0.21 -2.71
CA HIS A 393 11.41 0.82 -1.74
C HIS A 393 12.34 0.19 -0.71
N ALA A 394 13.53 0.73 -0.59
CA ALA A 394 14.58 0.17 0.24
C ALA A 394 15.28 1.24 1.08
N ASP A 395 15.73 0.84 2.27
CA ASP A 395 16.72 1.57 3.03
C ASP A 395 18.11 1.25 2.48
N SER A 396 18.81 2.26 1.96
CA SER A 396 20.13 2.13 1.34
C SER A 396 21.25 1.68 2.31
N THR A 397 21.00 1.70 3.62
CA THR A 397 21.95 1.20 4.63
C THR A 397 21.85 -0.31 4.85
N VAL A 398 20.74 -0.93 4.45
CA VAL A 398 20.51 -2.39 4.63
C VAL A 398 20.34 -3.13 3.33
N VAL A 399 20.04 -2.45 2.23
CA VAL A 399 19.83 -3.06 0.91
C VAL A 399 20.65 -2.33 -0.14
N ASP A 400 21.54 -3.05 -0.81
CA ASP A 400 22.10 -2.60 -2.09
C ASP A 400 20.99 -2.71 -3.15
N LEU A 401 20.37 -1.56 -3.44
CA LEU A 401 19.18 -1.52 -4.28
C LEU A 401 19.49 -1.82 -5.74
N ASP A 402 20.67 -1.45 -6.24
CA ASP A 402 21.04 -1.69 -7.62
C ASP A 402 21.34 -3.18 -7.87
N ASP A 403 22.01 -3.88 -6.93
CA ASP A 403 22.15 -5.35 -6.94
C ASP A 403 20.78 -6.04 -6.84
N TYR A 404 19.91 -5.58 -5.95
CA TYR A 404 18.59 -6.16 -5.81
C TYR A 404 17.73 -6.00 -7.07
N ILE A 405 17.75 -4.84 -7.71
CA ILE A 405 17.01 -4.56 -8.94
C ILE A 405 17.53 -5.38 -10.11
N ALA A 406 18.84 -5.58 -10.23
CA ALA A 406 19.41 -6.46 -11.24
C ALA A 406 18.83 -7.88 -11.12
N ARG A 407 18.82 -8.44 -9.91
CA ARG A 407 18.22 -9.77 -9.64
C ARG A 407 16.72 -9.82 -9.94
N LEU A 408 15.99 -8.76 -9.60
CA LEU A 408 14.55 -8.69 -9.89
C LEU A 408 14.29 -8.60 -11.40
N SER A 409 15.15 -7.88 -12.15
CA SER A 409 15.12 -7.80 -13.62
C SER A 409 15.42 -9.16 -14.26
N ASP A 410 16.45 -9.86 -13.78
CA ASP A 410 16.80 -11.21 -14.24
C ASP A 410 15.64 -12.21 -13.98
N ALA A 411 15.05 -12.14 -12.79
CA ALA A 411 13.91 -12.99 -12.41
C ALA A 411 12.67 -12.73 -13.30
N LEU A 412 12.50 -11.50 -13.81
CA LEU A 412 11.46 -11.13 -14.78
C LEU A 412 11.80 -11.57 -16.21
N GLY A 413 13.06 -11.95 -16.50
CA GLY A 413 13.55 -12.20 -17.86
C GLY A 413 13.66 -10.91 -18.69
N CYS A 414 13.75 -9.75 -18.05
CA CYS A 414 14.02 -8.48 -18.68
C CYS A 414 15.54 -8.32 -18.80
N GLN A 415 16.04 -7.94 -19.98
CA GLN A 415 17.40 -7.42 -20.06
C GLN A 415 17.43 -6.03 -19.40
N PRO A 416 18.47 -5.71 -18.62
CA PRO A 416 18.60 -4.42 -17.94
C PRO A 416 18.66 -3.23 -18.91
#